data_9ec48b4e6f1a15a295991eb1044879a6
#
_entry.id   9ec48b4e6f1a15a295991eb1044879a6
#
_cell.length_a   1.000
_cell.length_b   1.000
_cell.length_c   1.000
_cell.angle_alpha   90.00
_cell.angle_beta   90.00
_cell.angle_gamma   90.00
#
_symmetry.space_group_name_H-M   'P 1'
#
loop_
_entity.id
_entity.type
_entity.pdbx_description
1 polymer ?
#
loop_
_entity_poly.entity_id
_entity_poly.type
_entity_poly.pdbx_seq_one_letter_code
_entity_poly.pdbx_strand_id
1 'polypeptide(L)'
;MSIPSPEELKALLANDVLDTALPSDLIPSAVLLPLFQSDNEYHLILTKRSPLLKHDGGVMCFPGGMKEPNDVSLTFTALREVYEEIGVAPSDVNVLGGFEPVMTRAQFAIQPIVGVIPHPYAYQPSEAEVEAIIEIPLNALYDPTNLRVEDFLRPEGVSHKFSYVYRGQIIFGATAQLLTRFLELIAEGMEKEVPWQDRTLD
;
A
#
# COMPACT_ATOMS: atom_id res chain seq x y z
N MET A 1 -9.53 8.11 -18.44
CA MET A 1 -8.68 8.90 -17.54
C MET A 1 -7.28 8.94 -18.12
N SER A 2 -6.62 10.11 -18.15
CA SER A 2 -5.18 10.14 -18.47
C SER A 2 -4.46 9.51 -17.26
N ILE A 3 -3.71 8.46 -17.49
CA ILE A 3 -2.89 7.81 -16.45
C ILE A 3 -1.61 8.62 -16.31
N PRO A 4 -1.18 9.00 -15.10
CA PRO A 4 0.11 9.65 -14.94
C PRO A 4 1.24 8.69 -15.37
N SER A 5 2.25 9.23 -16.03
CA SER A 5 3.46 8.47 -16.34
C SER A 5 4.22 8.11 -15.03
N PRO A 6 5.13 7.13 -15.06
CA PRO A 6 5.99 6.86 -13.90
C PRO A 6 6.77 8.09 -13.42
N GLU A 7 7.18 8.97 -14.32
CA GLU A 7 7.88 10.21 -14.01
C GLU A 7 6.97 11.20 -13.28
N GLU A 8 5.72 11.33 -13.71
CA GLU A 8 4.71 12.16 -13.03
C GLU A 8 4.39 11.60 -11.64
N LEU A 9 4.20 10.28 -11.51
CA LEU A 9 4.03 9.63 -10.20
C LEU A 9 5.24 9.86 -9.29
N LYS A 10 6.45 9.74 -9.85
CA LYS A 10 7.67 10.00 -9.09
C LYS A 10 7.77 11.44 -8.59
N ALA A 11 7.26 12.40 -9.37
CA ALA A 11 7.24 13.80 -8.97
C ALA A 11 6.27 14.09 -7.80
N LEU A 12 5.23 13.26 -7.62
CA LEU A 12 4.27 13.36 -6.52
C LEU A 12 4.78 12.71 -5.23
N LEU A 13 5.74 11.77 -5.35
CA LEU A 13 6.25 10.99 -4.23
C LEU A 13 7.48 11.67 -3.62
N ALA A 14 7.52 11.79 -2.31
CA ALA A 14 8.66 12.34 -1.59
C ALA A 14 9.77 11.29 -1.47
N ASN A 15 10.96 11.56 -2.03
CA ASN A 15 12.10 10.65 -1.89
C ASN A 15 12.82 10.82 -0.56
N ASP A 16 12.81 12.00 0.01
CA ASP A 16 13.41 12.33 1.31
C ASP A 16 12.72 11.65 2.49
N VAL A 17 11.43 11.31 2.35
CA VAL A 17 10.68 10.53 3.35
C VAL A 17 11.27 9.13 3.54
N LEU A 18 11.89 8.55 2.51
CA LEU A 18 12.48 7.21 2.57
C LEU A 18 13.69 7.12 3.51
N ASP A 19 14.37 8.25 3.75
CA ASP A 19 15.55 8.34 4.62
C ASP A 19 15.21 8.94 6.01
N THR A 20 13.93 9.26 6.25
CA THR A 20 13.49 9.82 7.54
C THR A 20 13.55 8.75 8.63
N ALA A 21 14.17 9.10 9.74
CA ALA A 21 14.22 8.21 10.90
C ALA A 21 12.82 7.99 11.48
N LEU A 22 12.40 6.73 11.56
CA LEU A 22 11.16 6.36 12.23
C LEU A 22 11.30 6.50 13.75
N PRO A 23 10.18 6.70 14.50
CA PRO A 23 10.20 6.73 15.96
C PRO A 23 10.86 5.47 16.53
N SER A 24 11.80 5.63 17.47
CA SER A 24 12.63 4.54 18.00
C SER A 24 11.89 3.57 18.92
N ASP A 25 10.71 3.95 19.37
CA ASP A 25 9.81 3.14 20.21
C ASP A 25 8.86 2.26 19.37
N LEU A 26 8.89 2.38 18.04
CA LEU A 26 8.09 1.58 17.13
C LEU A 26 8.96 0.58 16.36
N ILE A 27 8.33 -0.51 15.93
CA ILE A 27 8.96 -1.54 15.12
C ILE A 27 9.01 -1.06 13.66
N PRO A 28 10.21 -0.83 13.12
CA PRO A 28 10.34 -0.38 11.73
C PRO A 28 9.93 -1.48 10.76
N SER A 29 9.05 -1.13 9.83
CA SER A 29 8.53 -2.03 8.81
C SER A 29 8.40 -1.28 7.49
N ALA A 30 8.39 -2.01 6.38
CA ALA A 30 8.17 -1.43 5.07
C ALA A 30 7.27 -2.31 4.22
N VAL A 31 6.48 -1.67 3.36
CA VAL A 31 5.64 -2.35 2.36
C VAL A 31 5.91 -1.77 0.98
N LEU A 32 5.82 -2.58 -0.04
CA LEU A 32 5.75 -2.10 -1.41
C LEU A 32 4.28 -1.91 -1.81
N LEU A 33 3.99 -0.81 -2.47
CA LEU A 33 2.79 -0.61 -3.27
C LEU A 33 3.15 -0.92 -4.72
N PRO A 34 3.04 -2.20 -5.16
CA PRO A 34 3.43 -2.58 -6.50
C PRO A 34 2.35 -2.14 -7.48
N LEU A 35 2.76 -1.36 -8.47
CA LEU A 35 1.92 -0.92 -9.56
C LEU A 35 2.35 -1.60 -10.86
N PHE A 36 1.40 -1.85 -11.75
CA PHE A 36 1.68 -2.18 -13.14
C PHE A 36 0.64 -1.54 -14.05
N GLN A 37 0.96 -1.40 -15.33
CA GLN A 37 0.02 -0.88 -16.34
C GLN A 37 -0.55 -2.02 -17.17
N SER A 38 -1.87 -2.07 -17.28
CA SER A 38 -2.61 -2.94 -18.21
C SER A 38 -3.85 -2.19 -18.69
N ASP A 39 -4.24 -2.41 -19.96
CA ASP A 39 -5.44 -1.82 -20.55
C ASP A 39 -5.55 -0.29 -20.38
N ASN A 40 -4.41 0.39 -20.44
CA ASN A 40 -4.30 1.84 -20.26
C ASN A 40 -4.76 2.31 -18.85
N GLU A 41 -4.55 1.48 -17.83
CA GLU A 41 -4.87 1.73 -16.43
C GLU A 41 -3.77 1.18 -15.51
N TYR A 42 -3.54 1.84 -14.37
CA TYR A 42 -2.74 1.26 -13.31
C TYR A 42 -3.55 0.26 -12.50
N HIS A 43 -2.92 -0.85 -12.22
CA HIS A 43 -3.36 -1.84 -11.27
C HIS A 43 -2.42 -1.82 -10.06
N LEU A 44 -2.99 -2.03 -8.89
CA LEU A 44 -2.28 -2.19 -7.64
C LEU A 44 -2.32 -3.66 -7.22
N ILE A 45 -1.22 -4.17 -6.67
CA ILE A 45 -1.16 -5.54 -6.16
C ILE A 45 -1.30 -5.53 -4.66
N LEU A 46 -2.21 -6.36 -4.17
CA LEU A 46 -2.31 -6.77 -2.78
C LEU A 46 -2.13 -8.28 -2.66
N THR A 47 -1.64 -8.72 -1.53
CA THR A 47 -1.62 -10.13 -1.15
C THR A 47 -2.75 -10.42 -0.16
N LYS A 48 -3.34 -11.61 -0.28
CA LYS A 48 -4.17 -12.18 0.77
C LYS A 48 -3.30 -13.10 1.61
N ARG A 49 -3.15 -12.78 2.88
CA ARG A 49 -2.30 -13.54 3.80
C ARG A 49 -2.82 -14.96 3.99
N SER A 50 -1.91 -15.92 4.07
CA SER A 50 -2.26 -17.32 4.33
C SER A 50 -3.07 -17.43 5.65
N PRO A 51 -4.19 -18.18 5.66
CA PRO A 51 -4.97 -18.42 6.87
C PRO A 51 -4.20 -19.24 7.92
N LEU A 52 -3.06 -19.83 7.54
CA LEU A 52 -2.21 -20.62 8.44
C LEU A 52 -1.31 -19.72 9.33
N LEU A 53 -1.21 -18.45 9.01
CA LEU A 53 -0.44 -17.49 9.82
C LEU A 53 -1.10 -17.26 11.18
N LYS A 54 -0.29 -17.16 12.23
CA LYS A 54 -0.75 -16.95 13.62
C LYS A 54 -1.46 -15.61 13.82
N HIS A 55 -1.08 -14.61 13.03
CA HIS A 55 -1.62 -13.26 13.11
C HIS A 55 -2.08 -12.80 11.72
N ASP A 56 -3.23 -12.14 11.69
CA ASP A 56 -3.80 -11.52 10.50
C ASP A 56 -3.96 -12.47 9.28
N GLY A 57 -4.20 -13.78 9.53
CA GLY A 57 -4.49 -14.74 8.47
C GLY A 57 -5.77 -14.37 7.70
N GLY A 58 -5.73 -14.46 6.37
CA GLY A 58 -6.85 -14.11 5.49
C GLY A 58 -7.05 -12.61 5.23
N VAL A 59 -6.23 -11.74 5.83
CA VAL A 59 -6.30 -10.29 5.65
C VAL A 59 -5.62 -9.87 4.35
N MET A 60 -6.18 -8.85 3.71
CA MET A 60 -5.59 -8.19 2.55
C MET A 60 -4.54 -7.18 2.99
N CYS A 61 -3.34 -7.26 2.44
CA CYS A 61 -2.25 -6.33 2.73
C CYS A 61 -1.40 -6.04 1.51
N PHE A 62 -0.62 -4.97 1.58
CA PHE A 62 0.53 -4.80 0.69
C PHE A 62 1.60 -5.82 1.06
N PRO A 63 2.34 -6.37 0.08
CA PRO A 63 3.50 -7.20 0.39
C PRO A 63 4.55 -6.38 1.14
N GLY A 64 5.12 -6.99 2.19
CA GLY A 64 6.07 -6.31 3.07
C GLY A 64 6.12 -6.87 4.47
N GLY A 65 7.06 -6.38 5.26
CA GLY A 65 7.30 -6.88 6.61
C GLY A 65 8.21 -6.01 7.46
N MET A 66 8.72 -6.61 8.53
CA MET A 66 9.61 -5.95 9.48
C MET A 66 11.02 -5.79 8.91
N LYS A 67 11.65 -4.69 9.28
CA LYS A 67 13.06 -4.49 8.98
C LYS A 67 13.92 -5.49 9.75
N GLU A 68 14.74 -6.24 9.03
CA GLU A 68 15.74 -7.13 9.61
C GLU A 68 17.07 -6.39 9.92
N PRO A 69 17.91 -6.96 10.82
CA PRO A 69 19.19 -6.32 11.18
C PRO A 69 20.14 -6.10 10.00
N ASN A 70 20.04 -6.92 8.97
CA ASN A 70 20.87 -6.86 7.76
C ASN A 70 20.28 -5.96 6.67
N ASP A 71 19.06 -5.46 6.82
CA ASP A 71 18.43 -4.58 5.85
C ASP A 71 19.08 -3.19 5.91
N VAL A 72 19.72 -2.81 4.83
CA VAL A 72 20.47 -1.55 4.72
C VAL A 72 19.56 -0.32 4.70
N SER A 73 18.28 -0.50 4.30
CA SER A 73 17.26 0.57 4.26
C SER A 73 15.86 -0.04 4.30
N LEU A 74 14.83 0.79 4.53
CA LEU A 74 13.42 0.37 4.47
C LEU A 74 12.99 0.04 3.04
N THR A 75 13.56 0.69 2.04
CA THR A 75 13.38 0.30 0.64
C THR A 75 13.90 -1.11 0.39
N PHE A 76 15.07 -1.44 0.92
CA PHE A 76 15.61 -2.80 0.83
C PHE A 76 14.68 -3.81 1.52
N THR A 77 14.17 -3.49 2.72
CA THR A 77 13.17 -4.33 3.42
C THR A 77 11.98 -4.64 2.53
N ALA A 78 11.35 -3.60 1.96
CA ALA A 78 10.18 -3.78 1.10
C ALA A 78 10.47 -4.66 -0.12
N LEU A 79 11.61 -4.46 -0.77
CA LEU A 79 12.00 -5.24 -1.94
C LEU A 79 12.35 -6.70 -1.60
N ARG A 80 12.99 -6.96 -0.45
CA ARG A 80 13.27 -8.31 0.05
C ARG A 80 11.98 -9.07 0.31
N GLU A 81 11.06 -8.45 1.06
CA GLU A 81 9.77 -9.05 1.41
C GLU A 81 8.92 -9.37 0.17
N VAL A 82 8.87 -8.45 -0.79
CA VAL A 82 8.16 -8.68 -2.06
C VAL A 82 8.75 -9.87 -2.83
N TYR A 83 10.07 -10.02 -2.83
CA TYR A 83 10.72 -11.18 -3.43
C TYR A 83 10.37 -12.47 -2.69
N GLU A 84 10.39 -12.47 -1.37
CA GLU A 84 10.08 -13.62 -0.52
C GLU A 84 8.60 -14.02 -0.61
N GLU A 85 7.67 -13.02 -0.59
CA GLU A 85 6.23 -13.28 -0.59
C GLU A 85 5.67 -13.65 -1.97
N ILE A 86 6.08 -12.95 -3.05
CA ILE A 86 5.46 -13.09 -4.37
C ILE A 86 6.44 -13.28 -5.54
N GLY A 87 7.74 -13.39 -5.26
CA GLY A 87 8.76 -13.72 -6.25
C GLY A 87 9.13 -12.60 -7.21
N VAL A 88 8.76 -11.34 -6.93
CA VAL A 88 9.16 -10.19 -7.76
C VAL A 88 10.60 -9.81 -7.45
N ALA A 89 11.48 -9.96 -8.44
CA ALA A 89 12.90 -9.66 -8.25
C ALA A 89 13.12 -8.16 -7.96
N PRO A 90 13.98 -7.79 -6.98
CA PRO A 90 14.29 -6.40 -6.68
C PRO A 90 14.75 -5.58 -7.90
N SER A 91 15.46 -6.21 -8.83
CA SER A 91 15.92 -5.59 -10.09
C SER A 91 14.79 -5.24 -11.05
N ASP A 92 13.63 -5.85 -10.91
CA ASP A 92 12.48 -5.66 -11.78
C ASP A 92 11.53 -4.58 -11.26
N VAL A 93 11.79 -4.08 -10.05
CA VAL A 93 11.01 -3.01 -9.44
C VAL A 93 11.63 -1.65 -9.75
N ASN A 94 10.93 -0.83 -10.54
CA ASN A 94 11.27 0.58 -10.69
C ASN A 94 10.70 1.36 -9.49
N VAL A 95 11.51 1.60 -8.46
CA VAL A 95 11.11 2.37 -7.28
C VAL A 95 10.91 3.82 -7.65
N LEU A 96 9.72 4.35 -7.39
CA LEU A 96 9.35 5.74 -7.70
C LEU A 96 9.60 6.67 -6.51
N GLY A 97 9.42 6.19 -5.28
CA GLY A 97 9.54 6.98 -4.05
C GLY A 97 8.67 6.40 -2.94
N GLY A 98 8.33 7.23 -1.98
CA GLY A 98 7.43 6.87 -0.88
C GLY A 98 6.61 8.05 -0.41
N PHE A 99 5.83 7.85 0.64
CA PHE A 99 5.08 8.90 1.30
C PHE A 99 5.05 8.64 2.81
N GLU A 100 4.39 9.50 3.57
CA GLU A 100 4.39 9.46 5.03
C GLU A 100 4.05 8.08 5.61
N PRO A 101 4.84 7.59 6.59
CA PRO A 101 4.62 6.30 7.21
C PRO A 101 3.33 6.28 8.04
N VAL A 102 2.77 5.07 8.18
CA VAL A 102 1.62 4.83 9.04
C VAL A 102 2.08 4.18 10.34
N MET A 103 1.68 4.79 11.47
CA MET A 103 1.91 4.25 12.80
C MET A 103 0.71 3.41 13.22
N THR A 104 0.96 2.17 13.64
CA THR A 104 -0.11 1.26 14.04
C THR A 104 -0.25 1.13 15.55
N ARG A 105 -1.45 0.74 16.02
CA ARG A 105 -1.65 0.42 17.45
C ARG A 105 -0.83 -0.79 17.92
N ALA A 106 -0.41 -1.65 17.00
CA ALA A 106 0.47 -2.78 17.26
C ALA A 106 1.96 -2.38 17.30
N GLN A 107 2.24 -1.07 17.44
CA GLN A 107 3.58 -0.50 17.57
C GLN A 107 4.47 -0.67 16.33
N PHE A 108 3.90 -0.79 15.13
CA PHE A 108 4.65 -0.74 13.88
C PHE A 108 4.67 0.68 13.31
N ALA A 109 5.82 1.07 12.77
CA ALA A 109 5.96 2.20 11.86
C ALA A 109 6.15 1.62 10.44
N ILE A 110 5.13 1.76 9.62
CA ILE A 110 5.10 1.14 8.28
C ILE A 110 5.42 2.20 7.24
N GLN A 111 6.61 2.09 6.63
CA GLN A 111 7.05 2.94 5.52
C GLN A 111 6.50 2.41 4.19
N PRO A 112 5.64 3.15 3.49
CA PRO A 112 5.21 2.78 2.15
C PRO A 112 6.26 3.18 1.11
N ILE A 113 6.56 2.23 0.23
CA ILE A 113 7.39 2.40 -0.96
C ILE A 113 6.49 2.16 -2.17
N VAL A 114 6.53 3.02 -3.15
CA VAL A 114 5.79 2.86 -4.41
C VAL A 114 6.76 2.42 -5.50
N GLY A 115 6.39 1.37 -6.23
CA GLY A 115 7.21 0.87 -7.33
C GLY A 115 6.38 0.34 -8.49
N VAL A 116 6.89 0.47 -9.70
CA VAL A 116 6.29 -0.11 -10.91
C VAL A 116 7.03 -1.39 -11.25
N ILE A 117 6.27 -2.44 -11.51
CA ILE A 117 6.79 -3.74 -11.95
C ILE A 117 6.36 -4.03 -13.39
N PRO A 118 7.09 -4.90 -14.12
CA PRO A 118 6.68 -5.36 -15.44
C PRO A 118 5.33 -6.11 -15.39
N HIS A 119 4.57 -6.04 -16.47
CA HIS A 119 3.37 -6.85 -16.65
C HIS A 119 3.29 -7.38 -18.09
N PRO A 120 2.93 -8.66 -18.30
CA PRO A 120 2.65 -9.69 -17.29
C PRO A 120 3.89 -10.13 -16.51
N TYR A 121 3.71 -10.54 -15.25
CA TYR A 121 4.79 -11.04 -14.40
C TYR A 121 4.48 -12.48 -13.92
N ALA A 122 5.51 -13.35 -13.91
CA ALA A 122 5.38 -14.72 -13.46
C ALA A 122 5.58 -14.82 -11.93
N TYR A 123 4.56 -14.40 -11.17
CA TYR A 123 4.60 -14.46 -9.71
C TYR A 123 4.87 -15.86 -9.17
N GLN A 124 5.61 -15.93 -8.07
CA GLN A 124 5.91 -17.15 -7.33
C GLN A 124 5.53 -16.96 -5.86
N PRO A 125 4.21 -17.05 -5.53
CA PRO A 125 3.76 -16.81 -4.16
C PRO A 125 4.30 -17.87 -3.20
N SER A 126 4.76 -17.41 -2.02
CA SER A 126 5.11 -18.28 -0.89
C SER A 126 3.84 -18.90 -0.33
N GLU A 127 3.61 -20.18 -0.53
CA GLU A 127 2.40 -20.89 -0.04
C GLU A 127 2.23 -20.79 1.49
N ALA A 128 3.32 -20.58 2.22
CA ALA A 128 3.28 -20.44 3.66
C ALA A 128 2.70 -19.08 4.10
N GLU A 129 2.88 -18.04 3.28
CA GLU A 129 2.58 -16.66 3.66
C GLU A 129 1.45 -16.03 2.84
N VAL A 130 1.29 -16.43 1.59
CA VAL A 130 0.37 -15.82 0.63
C VAL A 130 -0.63 -16.85 0.12
N GLU A 131 -1.92 -16.62 0.40
CA GLU A 131 -3.03 -17.41 -0.14
C GLU A 131 -3.34 -17.03 -1.59
N ALA A 132 -3.29 -15.73 -1.90
CA ALA A 132 -3.61 -15.22 -3.23
C ALA A 132 -2.94 -13.85 -3.50
N ILE A 133 -2.66 -13.59 -4.77
CA ILE A 133 -2.28 -12.28 -5.28
C ILE A 133 -3.51 -11.66 -5.93
N ILE A 134 -3.84 -10.43 -5.55
CA ILE A 134 -5.04 -9.72 -6.02
C ILE A 134 -4.62 -8.45 -6.76
N GLU A 135 -4.92 -8.40 -8.03
CA GLU A 135 -4.71 -7.24 -8.89
C GLU A 135 -5.96 -6.38 -8.91
N ILE A 136 -5.83 -5.12 -8.53
CA ILE A 136 -6.95 -4.19 -8.36
C ILE A 136 -6.74 -2.98 -9.28
N PRO A 137 -7.63 -2.75 -10.26
CA PRO A 137 -7.60 -1.52 -11.04
C PRO A 137 -7.76 -0.29 -10.13
N LEU A 138 -6.93 0.74 -10.28
CA LEU A 138 -7.04 1.94 -9.45
C LEU A 138 -8.42 2.60 -9.56
N ASN A 139 -9.04 2.58 -10.74
CA ASN A 139 -10.39 3.13 -10.91
C ASN A 139 -11.43 2.44 -10.01
N ALA A 140 -11.28 1.14 -9.73
CA ALA A 140 -12.19 0.45 -8.81
C ALA A 140 -12.06 0.96 -7.36
N LEU A 141 -10.91 1.52 -6.98
CA LEU A 141 -10.69 2.07 -5.64
C LEU A 141 -11.23 3.51 -5.50
N TYR A 142 -11.40 4.22 -6.62
CA TYR A 142 -12.09 5.52 -6.66
C TYR A 142 -13.61 5.39 -6.77
N ASP A 143 -14.15 4.18 -7.00
CA ASP A 143 -15.60 3.97 -7.03
C ASP A 143 -16.17 4.02 -5.59
N PRO A 144 -17.06 5.00 -5.30
CA PRO A 144 -17.65 5.15 -3.96
C PRO A 144 -18.47 3.93 -3.53
N THR A 145 -18.91 3.09 -4.46
CA THR A 145 -19.64 1.85 -4.13
C THR A 145 -18.75 0.80 -3.46
N ASN A 146 -17.44 0.89 -3.70
CA ASN A 146 -16.43 0.03 -3.10
C ASN A 146 -15.86 0.59 -1.79
N LEU A 147 -16.21 1.82 -1.43
CA LEU A 147 -15.77 2.48 -0.20
C LEU A 147 -16.77 2.22 0.94
N ARG A 148 -16.23 1.98 2.12
CA ARG A 148 -16.97 1.95 3.40
C ARG A 148 -16.33 2.96 4.33
N VAL A 149 -17.16 3.75 4.98
CA VAL A 149 -16.71 4.77 5.94
C VAL A 149 -17.39 4.50 7.26
N GLU A 150 -16.60 4.40 8.32
CA GLU A 150 -17.07 4.28 9.69
C GLU A 150 -16.70 5.55 10.43
N ASP A 151 -17.69 6.20 11.03
CA ASP A 151 -17.53 7.44 11.79
C ASP A 151 -17.41 7.12 13.29
N PHE A 152 -16.39 7.64 13.92
CA PHE A 152 -16.15 7.48 15.35
C PHE A 152 -16.20 8.85 16.05
N LEU A 153 -17.05 8.95 17.06
CA LEU A 153 -17.08 10.14 17.92
C LEU A 153 -15.88 10.10 18.87
N ARG A 154 -15.12 11.20 18.88
CA ARG A 154 -13.99 11.45 19.75
C ARG A 154 -14.22 12.71 20.56
N PRO A 155 -13.55 12.92 21.70
CA PRO A 155 -13.62 14.18 22.44
C PRO A 155 -13.26 15.40 21.60
N GLU A 156 -12.32 15.23 20.67
CA GLU A 156 -11.81 16.25 19.73
C GLU A 156 -12.65 16.44 18.45
N GLY A 157 -13.61 15.55 18.19
CA GLY A 157 -14.44 15.62 16.98
C GLY A 157 -14.85 14.26 16.44
N VAL A 158 -15.19 14.23 15.15
CA VAL A 158 -15.49 12.99 14.42
C VAL A 158 -14.25 12.54 13.68
N SER A 159 -13.88 11.29 13.87
CA SER A 159 -12.84 10.63 13.12
C SER A 159 -13.42 9.61 12.14
N HIS A 160 -12.78 9.43 10.99
CA HIS A 160 -13.25 8.57 9.92
C HIS A 160 -12.27 7.42 9.70
N LYS A 161 -12.80 6.20 9.55
CA LYS A 161 -12.03 5.06 9.09
C LYS A 161 -12.56 4.60 7.75
N PHE A 162 -11.65 4.45 6.82
CA PHE A 162 -11.95 3.96 5.48
C PHE A 162 -11.62 2.47 5.37
N SER A 163 -12.46 1.76 4.64
CA SER A 163 -12.19 0.41 4.16
C SER A 163 -12.73 0.25 2.75
N TYR A 164 -12.12 -0.63 1.98
CA TYR A 164 -12.49 -0.86 0.59
C TYR A 164 -12.96 -2.29 0.42
N VAL A 165 -13.91 -2.50 -0.49
CA VAL A 165 -14.41 -3.84 -0.84
C VAL A 165 -14.16 -4.06 -2.31
N TYR A 166 -13.38 -5.08 -2.65
CA TYR A 166 -13.12 -5.45 -4.03
C TYR A 166 -13.31 -6.95 -4.21
N ARG A 167 -14.23 -7.35 -5.09
CA ARG A 167 -14.55 -8.77 -5.37
C ARG A 167 -14.80 -9.60 -4.10
N GLY A 168 -15.50 -9.01 -3.12
CA GLY A 168 -15.81 -9.67 -1.85
C GLY A 168 -14.66 -9.69 -0.83
N GLN A 169 -13.50 -9.18 -1.16
CA GLN A 169 -12.38 -9.01 -0.22
C GLN A 169 -12.49 -7.62 0.43
N ILE A 170 -12.17 -7.56 1.72
CA ILE A 170 -12.20 -6.31 2.50
C ILE A 170 -10.76 -5.88 2.77
N ILE A 171 -10.46 -4.63 2.41
CA ILE A 171 -9.19 -3.95 2.70
C ILE A 171 -9.48 -2.98 3.84
N PHE A 172 -8.83 -3.13 4.98
CA PHE A 172 -9.07 -2.33 6.18
C PHE A 172 -7.76 -2.08 6.96
N GLY A 173 -7.84 -1.34 8.07
CA GLY A 173 -6.72 -1.10 8.97
C GLY A 173 -5.60 -0.29 8.31
N ALA A 174 -4.35 -0.63 8.62
CA ALA A 174 -3.17 0.06 8.09
C ALA A 174 -3.11 0.02 6.56
N THR A 175 -3.50 -1.10 5.94
CA THR A 175 -3.54 -1.25 4.48
C THR A 175 -4.50 -0.25 3.84
N ALA A 176 -5.71 -0.11 4.38
CA ALA A 176 -6.68 0.86 3.88
C ALA A 176 -6.21 2.31 4.13
N GLN A 177 -5.56 2.59 5.25
CA GLN A 177 -5.02 3.90 5.55
C GLN A 177 -3.91 4.30 4.57
N LEU A 178 -2.97 3.39 4.28
CA LEU A 178 -1.92 3.60 3.27
C LEU A 178 -2.54 3.78 1.89
N LEU A 179 -3.51 2.94 1.54
CA LEU A 179 -4.21 3.01 0.27
C LEU A 179 -4.91 4.36 0.07
N THR A 180 -5.66 4.82 1.08
CA THR A 180 -6.36 6.11 1.01
C THR A 180 -5.39 7.26 0.80
N ARG A 181 -4.29 7.32 1.56
CA ARG A 181 -3.24 8.36 1.41
C ARG A 181 -2.62 8.34 0.01
N PHE A 182 -2.34 7.15 -0.51
CA PHE A 182 -1.80 7.00 -1.86
C PHE A 182 -2.78 7.51 -2.93
N LEU A 183 -4.07 7.17 -2.80
CA LEU A 183 -5.11 7.62 -3.74
C LEU A 183 -5.31 9.15 -3.68
N GLU A 184 -5.27 9.74 -2.48
CA GLU A 184 -5.32 11.20 -2.28
C GLU A 184 -4.15 11.90 -2.95
N LEU A 185 -2.94 11.39 -2.74
CA LEU A 185 -1.71 11.95 -3.33
C LEU A 185 -1.77 11.92 -4.86
N ILE A 186 -2.23 10.82 -5.47
CA ILE A 186 -2.40 10.74 -6.93
C ILE A 186 -3.49 11.71 -7.39
N ALA A 187 -4.63 11.77 -6.69
CA ALA A 187 -5.74 12.61 -7.07
C ALA A 187 -5.37 14.10 -7.03
N GLU A 188 -4.64 14.53 -5.98
CA GLU A 188 -4.11 15.89 -5.85
C GLU A 188 -3.20 16.24 -7.04
N GLY A 189 -2.24 15.38 -7.36
CA GLY A 189 -1.34 15.59 -8.50
C GLY A 189 -2.04 15.60 -9.86
N MET A 190 -3.25 15.04 -9.94
CA MET A 190 -4.08 15.04 -11.14
C MET A 190 -5.18 16.10 -11.12
N GLU A 191 -5.22 16.97 -10.10
CA GLU A 191 -6.28 17.96 -9.86
C GLU A 191 -7.68 17.31 -9.86
N LYS A 192 -7.82 16.15 -9.19
CA LYS A 192 -9.06 15.38 -9.09
C LYS A 192 -9.59 15.34 -7.67
N GLU A 193 -10.90 15.25 -7.58
CA GLU A 193 -11.60 15.00 -6.32
C GLU A 193 -11.59 13.50 -5.99
N VAL A 194 -11.43 13.20 -4.70
CA VAL A 194 -11.64 11.84 -4.18
C VAL A 194 -13.06 11.71 -3.64
N PRO A 195 -13.67 10.52 -3.66
CA PRO A 195 -15.06 10.32 -3.18
C PRO A 195 -15.29 10.65 -1.71
N TRP A 196 -14.22 10.90 -0.97
CA TRP A 196 -14.23 11.18 0.48
C TRP A 196 -13.58 12.52 0.86
N GLN A 197 -13.39 13.46 -0.10
CA GLN A 197 -12.62 14.69 0.13
C GLN A 197 -13.14 15.60 1.26
N ASP A 198 -14.43 15.51 1.60
CA ASP A 198 -15.02 16.24 2.72
C ASP A 198 -14.77 15.56 4.09
N ARG A 199 -13.99 14.50 4.14
CA ARG A 199 -13.71 13.71 5.33
C ARG A 199 -12.21 13.61 5.58
N THR A 200 -11.79 13.93 6.80
CA THR A 200 -10.39 13.81 7.22
C THR A 200 -10.06 12.40 7.71
N LEU A 201 -8.88 11.91 7.33
CA LEU A 201 -8.31 10.70 7.92
C LEU A 201 -7.84 10.97 9.35
N ASP A 202 -7.98 9.97 10.21
CA ASP A 202 -7.36 9.92 11.55
C ASP A 202 -5.89 9.52 11.50
#